data_0db7488536a1fb920ea2e4c4e8329078
#
_entry.id   0db7488536a1fb920ea2e4c4e8329078
#
_cell.length_a   1.000
_cell.length_b   1.000
_cell.length_c   1.000
_cell.angle_alpha   90.00
_cell.angle_beta   90.00
_cell.angle_gamma   90.00
#
_symmetry.space_group_name_H-M   'P 1'
#
loop_
_entity.id
_entity.type
_entity.pdbx_description
1 polymer ?
#
loop_
_entity_poly.entity_id
_entity_poly.type
_entity_poly.pdbx_seq_one_letter_code
_entity_poly.pdbx_strand_id
1 'polypeptide(L)'
;RQMCIRDSCRVGKLVSYLPAPVITGFTSGIAIIIALGQIDNFFGTHSVGENQIAKIGSYFSGTGNFNPNWWAVMFGGLVVLIMIVYPKKWNAVVPSSLVGIIVALIVNMVFFEQGTVAEVGAIPSSLVTDDSIIRKGFDFANITNLIMPAVSIAALGMIESLLCGASAGKMKGERLDASRELIAQGIGNMVIPLLGGVPATAAIARTSVAIKSGGQTRLVSVFHSVVLILSMFLLGGVMSRIPMAALAGCLLYTSDAADE
;
A
#
# COMPACT_ATOMS: atom_id res chain seq x y z
N ARG A 1 19.17 -27.48 22.29
CA ARG A 1 19.05 -27.91 20.87
C ARG A 1 18.17 -26.98 20.02
N GLN A 2 17.16 -26.31 20.57
CA GLN A 2 16.37 -25.31 19.81
C GLN A 2 17.11 -23.98 19.56
N MET A 3 18.10 -23.62 20.36
CA MET A 3 18.94 -22.43 20.13
C MET A 3 19.87 -22.56 18.91
N CYS A 4 20.40 -23.75 18.62
CA CYS A 4 21.34 -23.94 17.50
C CYS A 4 20.69 -23.88 16.11
N ILE A 5 19.43 -24.29 15.97
CA ILE A 5 18.68 -24.17 14.70
C ILE A 5 18.26 -22.71 14.44
N ARG A 6 18.02 -21.95 15.52
CA ARG A 6 17.68 -20.52 15.49
C ARG A 6 18.82 -19.62 15.00
N ASP A 7 20.08 -20.06 15.22
CA ASP A 7 21.27 -19.30 14.80
C ASP A 7 21.75 -19.63 13.38
N SER A 8 21.29 -20.72 12.79
CA SER A 8 21.75 -21.15 11.47
C SER A 8 21.16 -20.35 10.31
N CYS A 9 19.94 -19.78 10.46
CA CYS A 9 19.33 -18.89 9.47
C CYS A 9 19.43 -17.43 9.96
N ARG A 10 20.63 -16.87 9.92
CA ARG A 10 20.94 -15.50 10.38
C ARG A 10 20.41 -14.37 9.50
N VAL A 11 19.38 -14.61 8.70
CA VAL A 11 18.79 -13.60 7.79
C VAL A 11 18.32 -12.37 8.55
N GLY A 12 17.82 -12.52 9.79
CA GLY A 12 17.43 -11.40 10.65
C GLY A 12 18.56 -10.45 11.06
N LYS A 13 19.83 -10.92 11.01
CA LYS A 13 21.01 -10.06 11.28
C LYS A 13 21.40 -9.21 10.06
N LEU A 14 20.90 -9.55 8.86
CA LEU A 14 21.24 -8.81 7.65
C LEU A 14 20.85 -7.33 7.76
N VAL A 15 19.72 -7.02 8.42
CA VAL A 15 19.24 -5.64 8.60
C VAL A 15 20.13 -4.82 9.52
N SER A 16 20.78 -5.46 10.52
CA SER A 16 21.72 -4.73 11.38
C SER A 16 23.01 -4.30 10.65
N TYR A 17 23.28 -4.84 9.47
CA TYR A 17 24.39 -4.46 8.61
C TYR A 17 24.01 -3.43 7.54
N LEU A 18 22.70 -3.09 7.39
CA LEU A 18 22.27 -2.06 6.44
C LEU A 18 22.59 -0.67 7.00
N PRO A 19 23.48 0.10 6.33
CA PRO A 19 23.75 1.48 6.74
C PRO A 19 22.49 2.34 6.62
N ALA A 20 22.33 3.29 7.53
CA ALA A 20 21.18 4.23 7.51
C ALA A 20 20.95 4.90 6.14
N PRO A 21 22.00 5.33 5.39
CA PRO A 21 21.82 5.91 4.06
C PRO A 21 21.15 4.97 3.05
N VAL A 22 21.40 3.66 3.13
CA VAL A 22 20.76 2.67 2.25
C VAL A 22 19.27 2.59 2.54
N ILE A 23 18.89 2.62 3.82
CA ILE A 23 17.48 2.61 4.24
C ILE A 23 16.76 3.85 3.74
N THR A 24 17.36 5.03 3.94
CA THR A 24 16.78 6.30 3.50
C THR A 24 16.67 6.34 1.97
N GLY A 25 17.74 5.96 1.25
CA GLY A 25 17.70 5.90 -0.21
C GLY A 25 16.65 4.94 -0.76
N PHE A 26 16.44 3.80 -0.10
CA PHE A 26 15.42 2.83 -0.46
C PHE A 26 14.00 3.38 -0.25
N THR A 27 13.73 3.99 0.91
CA THR A 27 12.42 4.58 1.21
C THR A 27 12.08 5.75 0.29
N SER A 28 13.02 6.65 0.06
CA SER A 28 12.85 7.78 -0.89
C SER A 28 12.66 7.29 -2.32
N GLY A 29 13.40 6.24 -2.74
CA GLY A 29 13.21 5.63 -4.05
C GLY A 29 11.81 5.04 -4.24
N ILE A 30 11.28 4.35 -3.23
CA ILE A 30 9.90 3.84 -3.26
C ILE A 30 8.89 4.99 -3.30
N ALA A 31 9.08 6.05 -2.52
CA ALA A 31 8.19 7.21 -2.52
C ALA A 31 8.10 7.86 -3.91
N ILE A 32 9.23 8.02 -4.60
CA ILE A 32 9.28 8.53 -5.97
C ILE A 32 8.54 7.60 -6.94
N ILE A 33 8.76 6.28 -6.86
CA ILE A 33 8.10 5.30 -7.73
C ILE A 33 6.58 5.33 -7.51
N ILE A 34 6.14 5.42 -6.25
CA ILE A 34 4.71 5.54 -5.93
C ILE A 34 4.14 6.85 -6.49
N ALA A 35 4.82 7.98 -6.28
CA ALA A 35 4.38 9.28 -6.78
C ALA A 35 4.24 9.27 -8.31
N LEU A 36 5.26 8.76 -9.03
CA LEU A 36 5.23 8.64 -10.50
C LEU A 36 4.11 7.69 -10.96
N GLY A 37 3.84 6.61 -10.20
CA GLY A 37 2.76 5.67 -10.49
C GLY A 37 1.36 6.26 -10.30
N GLN A 38 1.22 7.35 -9.54
CA GLN A 38 -0.07 8.02 -9.33
C GLN A 38 -0.40 9.11 -10.35
N ILE A 39 0.52 9.44 -11.27
CA ILE A 39 0.29 10.47 -12.28
C ILE A 39 -0.95 10.14 -13.12
N ASP A 40 -1.08 8.91 -13.60
CA ASP A 40 -2.24 8.49 -14.39
C ASP A 40 -3.54 8.64 -13.62
N ASN A 41 -3.57 8.20 -12.37
CA ASN A 41 -4.76 8.27 -11.54
C ASN A 41 -5.12 9.72 -11.16
N PHE A 42 -4.11 10.57 -10.91
CA PHE A 42 -4.33 11.95 -10.53
C PHE A 42 -4.86 12.80 -11.68
N PHE A 43 -4.29 12.62 -12.88
CA PHE A 43 -4.71 13.36 -14.08
C PHE A 43 -5.82 12.64 -14.87
N GLY A 44 -6.19 11.41 -14.50
CA GLY A 44 -7.15 10.61 -15.26
C GLY A 44 -6.66 10.26 -16.66
N THR A 45 -5.34 10.06 -16.82
CA THR A 45 -4.68 9.77 -18.08
C THR A 45 -4.32 8.28 -18.18
N HIS A 46 -3.94 7.84 -19.37
CA HIS A 46 -3.49 6.47 -19.60
C HIS A 46 -2.09 6.48 -20.23
N SER A 47 -1.10 5.98 -19.51
CA SER A 47 0.26 5.77 -20.00
C SER A 47 0.48 4.33 -20.45
N VAL A 48 1.39 4.14 -21.39
CA VAL A 48 1.78 2.82 -21.91
C VAL A 48 3.25 2.57 -21.58
N GLY A 49 3.57 1.47 -20.91
CA GLY A 49 4.94 1.10 -20.60
C GLY A 49 5.04 0.13 -19.43
N GLU A 50 6.07 -0.71 -19.44
CA GLU A 50 6.33 -1.68 -18.36
C GLU A 50 6.93 -1.01 -17.11
N ASN A 51 7.69 0.06 -17.28
CA ASN A 51 8.37 0.79 -16.21
C ASN A 51 7.82 2.21 -16.05
N GLN A 52 7.93 2.81 -14.85
CA GLN A 52 7.45 4.17 -14.58
C GLN A 52 8.11 5.21 -15.52
N ILE A 53 9.40 5.04 -15.84
CA ILE A 53 10.12 5.92 -16.76
C ILE A 53 9.57 5.78 -18.19
N ALA A 54 9.28 4.54 -18.63
CA ALA A 54 8.68 4.28 -19.94
C ALA A 54 7.26 4.86 -20.04
N LYS A 55 6.48 4.78 -18.96
CA LYS A 55 5.16 5.41 -18.86
C LYS A 55 5.22 6.91 -19.06
N ILE A 56 6.13 7.59 -18.37
CA ILE A 56 6.34 9.06 -18.54
C ILE A 56 6.83 9.34 -19.96
N GLY A 57 7.78 8.55 -20.47
CA GLY A 57 8.28 8.67 -21.84
C GLY A 57 7.17 8.53 -22.89
N SER A 58 6.15 7.71 -22.63
CA SER A 58 5.04 7.51 -23.56
C SER A 58 4.21 8.78 -23.79
N TYR A 59 4.13 9.67 -22.81
CA TYR A 59 3.45 10.97 -22.98
C TYR A 59 4.18 11.89 -23.95
N PHE A 60 5.52 11.84 -23.98
CA PHE A 60 6.34 12.67 -24.86
C PHE A 60 6.53 12.03 -26.27
N SER A 61 6.48 10.70 -26.36
CA SER A 61 6.64 9.97 -27.63
C SER A 61 5.33 9.84 -28.42
N GLY A 62 4.22 10.34 -27.91
CA GLY A 62 2.93 10.29 -28.59
C GLY A 62 2.26 8.90 -28.60
N THR A 63 2.85 7.91 -27.90
CA THR A 63 2.25 6.58 -27.73
C THR A 63 1.27 6.54 -26.55
N GLY A 64 1.44 7.43 -25.58
CA GLY A 64 0.50 7.66 -24.48
C GLY A 64 -0.37 8.91 -24.77
N ASN A 65 -1.61 8.87 -24.32
CA ASN A 65 -2.54 9.99 -24.50
C ASN A 65 -2.57 10.84 -23.22
N PHE A 66 -1.79 11.93 -23.20
CA PHE A 66 -1.89 12.93 -22.12
C PHE A 66 -3.07 13.86 -22.39
N ASN A 67 -4.27 13.37 -22.10
CA ASN A 67 -5.48 14.18 -22.12
C ASN A 67 -6.05 14.24 -20.69
N PRO A 68 -5.65 15.24 -19.89
CA PRO A 68 -6.03 15.29 -18.47
C PRO A 68 -7.54 15.48 -18.32
N ASN A 69 -8.13 14.63 -17.51
CA ASN A 69 -9.51 14.83 -17.07
C ASN A 69 -9.53 15.85 -15.92
N TRP A 70 -10.00 17.06 -16.23
CA TRP A 70 -10.05 18.15 -15.26
C TRP A 70 -10.86 17.84 -14.01
N TRP A 71 -11.86 16.97 -14.11
CA TRP A 71 -12.63 16.49 -12.97
C TRP A 71 -11.77 15.60 -12.06
N ALA A 72 -10.92 14.75 -12.62
CA ALA A 72 -9.97 13.96 -11.84
C ALA A 72 -8.99 14.87 -11.09
N VAL A 73 -8.40 15.85 -11.76
CA VAL A 73 -7.51 16.85 -11.15
C VAL A 73 -8.21 17.61 -10.03
N MET A 74 -9.48 17.98 -10.23
CA MET A 74 -10.29 18.63 -9.20
C MET A 74 -10.44 17.75 -7.95
N PHE A 75 -10.75 16.46 -8.11
CA PHE A 75 -10.88 15.54 -6.96
C PHE A 75 -9.54 15.33 -6.24
N GLY A 76 -8.46 15.12 -6.98
CA GLY A 76 -7.12 15.00 -6.41
C GLY A 76 -6.70 16.27 -5.66
N GLY A 77 -6.88 17.45 -6.30
CA GLY A 77 -6.59 18.75 -5.72
C GLY A 77 -7.46 19.06 -4.49
N LEU A 78 -8.75 18.70 -4.51
CA LEU A 78 -9.66 18.86 -3.38
C LEU A 78 -9.15 18.10 -2.15
N VAL A 79 -8.73 16.85 -2.31
CA VAL A 79 -8.20 16.04 -1.21
C VAL A 79 -6.92 16.65 -0.66
N VAL A 80 -5.97 17.02 -1.53
CA VAL A 80 -4.72 17.68 -1.12
C VAL A 80 -5.01 18.97 -0.37
N LEU A 81 -5.92 19.81 -0.87
CA LEU A 81 -6.33 21.04 -0.21
C LEU A 81 -6.90 20.79 1.19
N ILE A 82 -7.80 19.80 1.32
CA ILE A 82 -8.36 19.42 2.62
C ILE A 82 -7.24 19.00 3.57
N MET A 83 -6.30 18.18 3.11
CA MET A 83 -5.20 17.70 3.96
C MET A 83 -4.27 18.82 4.43
N ILE A 84 -4.04 19.85 3.61
CA ILE A 84 -3.23 21.03 3.96
C ILE A 84 -3.97 21.93 4.96
N VAL A 85 -5.26 22.19 4.74
CA VAL A 85 -6.06 23.10 5.56
C VAL A 85 -6.50 22.46 6.88
N TYR A 86 -6.51 21.12 6.94
CA TYR A 86 -7.03 20.39 8.09
C TYR A 86 -6.26 20.69 9.39
N PRO A 87 -6.93 21.09 10.49
CA PRO A 87 -6.27 21.47 11.72
C PRO A 87 -5.49 20.29 12.34
N LYS A 88 -4.21 20.50 12.64
CA LYS A 88 -3.33 19.47 13.26
C LYS A 88 -3.90 18.89 14.57
N LYS A 89 -4.69 19.68 15.31
CA LYS A 89 -5.34 19.23 16.56
C LYS A 89 -6.37 18.11 16.35
N TRP A 90 -7.07 18.13 15.23
CA TRP A 90 -8.11 17.15 14.91
C TRP A 90 -7.53 15.90 14.21
N ASN A 91 -6.36 16.03 13.63
CA ASN A 91 -5.69 14.91 12.96
C ASN A 91 -5.31 13.75 13.92
N ALA A 92 -5.24 14.03 15.22
CA ALA A 92 -5.04 13.02 16.27
C ALA A 92 -6.27 12.12 16.49
N VAL A 93 -7.48 12.62 16.18
CA VAL A 93 -8.75 11.90 16.39
C VAL A 93 -9.24 11.32 15.06
N VAL A 94 -9.25 12.13 14.00
CA VAL A 94 -9.68 11.73 12.66
C VAL A 94 -8.60 12.12 11.67
N PRO A 95 -7.97 11.14 10.96
CA PRO A 95 -6.95 11.43 9.96
C PRO A 95 -7.48 12.33 8.85
N SER A 96 -6.71 13.36 8.46
CA SER A 96 -7.08 14.30 7.40
C SER A 96 -7.33 13.61 6.06
N SER A 97 -6.59 12.54 5.77
CA SER A 97 -6.77 11.70 4.58
C SER A 97 -8.16 11.05 4.52
N LEU A 98 -8.64 10.54 5.65
CA LEU A 98 -9.97 9.96 5.72
C LEU A 98 -11.06 10.99 5.42
N VAL A 99 -10.94 12.19 6.01
CA VAL A 99 -11.88 13.29 5.75
C VAL A 99 -11.85 13.71 4.28
N GLY A 100 -10.66 13.85 3.69
CA GLY A 100 -10.51 14.17 2.28
C GLY A 100 -11.18 13.16 1.36
N ILE A 101 -10.97 11.87 1.60
CA ILE A 101 -11.57 10.79 0.80
C ILE A 101 -13.10 10.77 0.97
N ILE A 102 -13.61 10.93 2.20
CA ILE A 102 -15.07 10.95 2.45
C ILE A 102 -15.71 12.15 1.74
N VAL A 103 -15.11 13.33 1.81
CA VAL A 103 -15.63 14.52 1.12
C VAL A 103 -15.62 14.30 -0.39
N ALA A 104 -14.52 13.79 -0.96
CA ALA A 104 -14.42 13.49 -2.38
C ALA A 104 -15.49 12.45 -2.81
N LEU A 105 -15.73 11.41 -1.99
CA LEU A 105 -16.77 10.42 -2.24
C LEU A 105 -18.17 11.04 -2.24
N ILE A 106 -18.49 11.87 -1.24
CA ILE A 106 -19.80 12.55 -1.16
C ILE A 106 -19.99 13.47 -2.37
N VAL A 107 -18.98 14.25 -2.74
CA VAL A 107 -19.04 15.13 -3.92
C VAL A 107 -19.25 14.30 -5.19
N ASN A 108 -18.53 13.17 -5.33
CA ASN A 108 -18.71 12.27 -6.49
C ASN A 108 -20.14 11.70 -6.54
N MET A 109 -20.68 11.25 -5.41
CA MET A 109 -22.02 10.64 -5.36
C MET A 109 -23.17 11.63 -5.60
N VAL A 110 -22.99 12.89 -5.18
CA VAL A 110 -24.07 13.91 -5.24
C VAL A 110 -24.06 14.67 -6.57
N PHE A 111 -22.87 15.01 -7.08
CA PHE A 111 -22.75 15.94 -8.22
C PHE A 111 -22.35 15.26 -9.53
N PHE A 112 -21.88 14.01 -9.51
CA PHE A 112 -21.37 13.36 -10.70
C PHE A 112 -22.08 12.03 -10.98
N GLU A 113 -22.32 11.76 -12.26
CA GLU A 113 -22.81 10.46 -12.71
C GLU A 113 -21.67 9.44 -12.76
N GLN A 114 -22.03 8.17 -12.66
CA GLN A 114 -21.07 7.07 -12.76
C GLN A 114 -20.30 7.12 -14.09
N GLY A 115 -18.96 7.01 -14.00
CA GLY A 115 -18.09 6.98 -15.17
C GLY A 115 -17.52 8.34 -15.60
N THR A 116 -17.88 9.45 -14.95
CA THR A 116 -17.28 10.77 -15.23
C THR A 116 -15.81 10.82 -14.85
N VAL A 117 -15.44 10.15 -13.78
CA VAL A 117 -14.07 10.00 -13.26
C VAL A 117 -13.79 8.52 -13.03
N ALA A 118 -12.54 8.10 -13.19
CA ALA A 118 -12.13 6.74 -12.86
C ALA A 118 -12.38 6.46 -11.37
N GLU A 119 -13.20 5.46 -11.09
CA GLU A 119 -13.54 5.00 -9.73
C GLU A 119 -12.75 3.74 -9.39
N VAL A 120 -12.68 3.39 -8.10
CA VAL A 120 -12.01 2.16 -7.62
C VAL A 120 -12.59 0.91 -8.30
N GLY A 121 -13.89 0.96 -8.66
CA GLY A 121 -14.56 -0.15 -9.33
C GLY A 121 -15.07 -1.21 -8.35
N ALA A 122 -15.58 -2.31 -8.90
CA ALA A 122 -16.22 -3.35 -8.10
C ALA A 122 -15.27 -4.01 -7.11
N ILE A 123 -15.59 -3.91 -5.83
CA ILE A 123 -14.88 -4.60 -4.75
C ILE A 123 -15.46 -6.01 -4.63
N PRO A 124 -14.64 -7.07 -4.65
CA PRO A 124 -15.12 -8.44 -4.50
C PRO A 124 -15.92 -8.60 -3.20
N SER A 125 -17.10 -9.17 -3.28
CA SER A 125 -17.93 -9.49 -2.12
C SER A 125 -17.64 -10.88 -1.52
N SER A 126 -16.63 -11.59 -2.04
CA SER A 126 -16.22 -12.90 -1.57
C SER A 126 -14.77 -12.87 -1.09
N LEU A 127 -14.48 -13.63 -0.02
CA LEU A 127 -13.10 -13.79 0.50
C LEU A 127 -12.21 -14.63 -0.42
N VAL A 128 -12.81 -15.44 -1.28
CA VAL A 128 -12.11 -16.26 -2.27
C VAL A 128 -12.38 -15.68 -3.64
N THR A 129 -11.36 -15.06 -4.22
CA THR A 129 -11.45 -14.43 -5.55
C THR A 129 -11.40 -15.50 -6.66
N ASP A 130 -11.88 -15.17 -7.85
CA ASP A 130 -11.84 -16.08 -9.00
C ASP A 130 -10.42 -16.42 -9.45
N ASP A 131 -9.46 -15.53 -9.13
CA ASP A 131 -8.02 -15.72 -9.37
C ASP A 131 -7.31 -16.58 -8.31
N SER A 132 -8.04 -17.07 -7.29
CA SER A 132 -7.46 -17.89 -6.24
C SER A 132 -6.91 -19.22 -6.78
N ILE A 133 -5.80 -19.69 -6.19
CA ILE A 133 -5.22 -21.00 -6.52
C ILE A 133 -6.23 -22.11 -6.22
N ILE A 134 -7.12 -21.93 -5.25
CA ILE A 134 -8.17 -22.89 -4.90
C ILE A 134 -9.15 -23.10 -6.07
N ARG A 135 -9.44 -22.04 -6.87
CA ARG A 135 -10.38 -22.12 -8.01
C ARG A 135 -9.71 -22.45 -9.32
N LYS A 136 -8.54 -21.84 -9.61
CA LYS A 136 -7.81 -22.01 -10.90
C LYS A 136 -6.83 -23.17 -10.91
N GLY A 137 -6.42 -23.66 -9.72
CA GLY A 137 -5.33 -24.62 -9.60
C GLY A 137 -3.96 -23.96 -9.77
N PHE A 138 -2.91 -24.75 -9.67
CA PHE A 138 -1.53 -24.30 -9.77
C PHE A 138 -1.01 -24.61 -11.19
N ASP A 139 -0.62 -23.56 -11.94
CA ASP A 139 0.00 -23.72 -13.27
C ASP A 139 1.51 -23.90 -13.13
N PHE A 140 1.98 -25.12 -13.38
CA PHE A 140 3.40 -25.46 -13.32
C PHE A 140 4.19 -25.07 -14.59
N ALA A 141 3.50 -24.77 -15.69
CA ALA A 141 4.16 -24.53 -16.98
C ALA A 141 5.04 -23.26 -16.99
N ASN A 142 4.64 -22.25 -16.23
CA ASN A 142 5.30 -20.94 -16.18
C ASN A 142 6.21 -20.72 -14.95
N ILE A 143 6.44 -21.76 -14.14
CA ILE A 143 7.13 -21.62 -12.86
C ILE A 143 8.55 -21.06 -13.01
N THR A 144 9.25 -21.43 -14.08
CA THR A 144 10.63 -20.98 -14.34
C THR A 144 10.71 -19.47 -14.54
N ASN A 145 9.73 -18.89 -15.24
CA ASN A 145 9.66 -17.44 -15.49
C ASN A 145 9.27 -16.65 -14.24
N LEU A 146 8.60 -17.30 -13.28
CA LEU A 146 8.12 -16.67 -12.04
C LEU A 146 9.16 -16.69 -10.91
N ILE A 147 10.22 -17.51 -11.00
CA ILE A 147 11.23 -17.66 -9.93
C ILE A 147 11.92 -16.32 -9.65
N MET A 148 12.43 -15.62 -10.67
CA MET A 148 13.16 -14.36 -10.48
C MET A 148 12.28 -13.25 -9.91
N PRO A 149 11.07 -12.98 -10.45
CA PRO A 149 10.14 -12.05 -9.82
C PRO A 149 9.78 -12.44 -8.37
N ALA A 150 9.55 -13.72 -8.11
CA ALA A 150 9.21 -14.20 -6.77
C ALA A 150 10.33 -13.95 -5.76
N VAL A 151 11.59 -14.24 -6.13
CA VAL A 151 12.77 -13.98 -5.29
C VAL A 151 12.93 -12.49 -5.04
N SER A 152 12.73 -11.65 -6.05
CA SER A 152 12.83 -10.20 -5.92
C SER A 152 11.76 -9.64 -4.99
N ILE A 153 10.51 -10.07 -5.12
CA ILE A 153 9.40 -9.67 -4.24
C ILE A 153 9.65 -10.16 -2.81
N ALA A 154 10.13 -11.39 -2.64
CA ALA A 154 10.44 -11.93 -1.32
C ALA A 154 11.58 -11.15 -0.64
N ALA A 155 12.65 -10.82 -1.36
CA ALA A 155 13.76 -10.02 -0.85
C ALA A 155 13.30 -8.62 -0.45
N LEU A 156 12.50 -7.95 -1.30
CA LEU A 156 11.92 -6.65 -1.03
C LEU A 156 11.03 -6.70 0.22
N GLY A 157 10.13 -7.66 0.29
CA GLY A 157 9.22 -7.84 1.42
C GLY A 157 9.94 -8.11 2.75
N MET A 158 11.03 -8.90 2.71
CA MET A 158 11.87 -9.11 3.90
C MET A 158 12.51 -7.82 4.40
N ILE A 159 13.11 -7.04 3.51
CA ILE A 159 13.76 -5.77 3.86
C ILE A 159 12.72 -4.81 4.45
N GLU A 160 11.59 -4.61 3.77
CA GLU A 160 10.55 -3.68 4.21
C GLU A 160 9.95 -4.07 5.57
N SER A 161 9.64 -5.35 5.78
CA SER A 161 9.10 -5.83 7.06
C SER A 161 10.08 -5.67 8.21
N LEU A 162 11.36 -5.92 7.98
CA LEU A 162 12.39 -5.74 9.01
C LEU A 162 12.64 -4.27 9.33
N LEU A 163 12.59 -3.39 8.32
CA LEU A 163 12.68 -1.94 8.53
C LEU A 163 11.49 -1.41 9.34
N CYS A 164 10.28 -1.85 8.99
CA CYS A 164 9.07 -1.52 9.72
C CYS A 164 9.16 -1.98 11.18
N GLY A 165 9.57 -3.23 11.41
CA GLY A 165 9.74 -3.79 12.74
C GLY A 165 10.83 -3.08 13.55
N ALA A 166 11.96 -2.72 12.92
CA ALA A 166 13.03 -1.96 13.58
C ALA A 166 12.57 -0.55 13.97
N SER A 167 11.83 0.13 13.09
CA SER A 167 11.26 1.45 13.38
C SER A 167 10.23 1.37 14.51
N ALA A 168 9.31 0.42 14.44
CA ALA A 168 8.31 0.18 15.49
C ALA A 168 8.95 -0.16 16.85
N GLY A 169 10.00 -1.00 16.83
CA GLY A 169 10.77 -1.36 18.02
C GLY A 169 11.42 -0.14 18.68
N LYS A 170 12.01 0.76 17.88
CA LYS A 170 12.57 2.03 18.40
C LYS A 170 11.50 2.91 19.04
N MET A 171 10.31 3.02 18.42
CA MET A 171 9.20 3.82 18.95
C MET A 171 8.63 3.27 20.27
N LYS A 172 8.64 1.94 20.44
CA LYS A 172 8.14 1.27 21.66
C LYS A 172 9.22 1.00 22.71
N GLY A 173 10.49 1.14 22.38
CA GLY A 173 11.59 0.71 23.24
C GLY A 173 11.74 -0.81 23.35
N GLU A 174 11.15 -1.57 22.43
CA GLU A 174 11.20 -3.03 22.41
C GLU A 174 12.18 -3.54 21.34
N ARG A 175 12.80 -4.71 21.60
CA ARG A 175 13.67 -5.35 20.61
C ARG A 175 12.85 -6.23 19.67
N LEU A 176 13.04 -6.04 18.37
CA LEU A 176 12.45 -6.88 17.34
C LEU A 176 13.12 -8.26 17.33
N ASP A 177 12.30 -9.32 17.36
CA ASP A 177 12.75 -10.68 16.99
C ASP A 177 12.58 -10.85 15.47
N ALA A 178 13.59 -10.44 14.73
CA ALA A 178 13.59 -10.43 13.26
C ALA A 178 13.28 -11.81 12.64
N SER A 179 13.71 -12.90 13.29
CA SER A 179 13.46 -14.25 12.77
C SER A 179 11.98 -14.65 12.88
N ARG A 180 11.34 -14.29 13.99
CA ARG A 180 9.91 -14.56 14.17
C ARG A 180 9.05 -13.73 13.23
N GLU A 181 9.44 -12.47 13.03
CA GLU A 181 8.75 -11.57 12.10
C GLU A 181 8.79 -12.13 10.68
N LEU A 182 9.95 -12.52 10.18
CA LEU A 182 10.10 -13.08 8.84
C LEU A 182 9.36 -14.41 8.65
N ILE A 183 9.34 -15.28 9.68
CA ILE A 183 8.59 -16.54 9.62
C ILE A 183 7.09 -16.25 9.54
N ALA A 184 6.58 -15.34 10.38
CA ALA A 184 5.18 -14.97 10.39
C ALA A 184 4.75 -14.35 9.05
N GLN A 185 5.58 -13.45 8.50
CA GLN A 185 5.38 -12.85 7.18
C GLN A 185 5.38 -13.89 6.06
N GLY A 186 6.33 -14.83 6.09
CA GLY A 186 6.42 -15.92 5.12
C GLY A 186 5.18 -16.80 5.13
N ILE A 187 4.73 -17.24 6.31
CA ILE A 187 3.50 -18.03 6.46
C ILE A 187 2.28 -17.26 5.93
N GLY A 188 2.15 -15.98 6.30
CA GLY A 188 1.07 -15.13 5.81
C GLY A 188 1.05 -15.06 4.27
N ASN A 189 2.20 -14.79 3.65
CA ASN A 189 2.33 -14.69 2.19
C ASN A 189 2.18 -16.04 1.45
N MET A 190 2.30 -17.17 2.13
CA MET A 190 1.94 -18.48 1.56
C MET A 190 0.43 -18.73 1.55
N VAL A 191 -0.29 -18.19 2.54
CA VAL A 191 -1.75 -18.37 2.67
C VAL A 191 -2.52 -17.40 1.76
N ILE A 192 -2.05 -16.17 1.62
CA ILE A 192 -2.73 -15.10 0.87
C ILE A 192 -3.08 -15.50 -0.58
N PRO A 193 -2.17 -16.09 -1.39
CA PRO A 193 -2.47 -16.48 -2.78
C PRO A 193 -3.49 -17.62 -2.87
N LEU A 194 -3.62 -18.47 -1.83
CA LEU A 194 -4.66 -19.51 -1.82
C LEU A 194 -6.06 -18.89 -1.90
N LEU A 195 -6.24 -17.70 -1.34
CA LEU A 195 -7.49 -16.94 -1.38
C LEU A 195 -7.56 -15.97 -2.57
N GLY A 196 -6.50 -15.87 -3.38
CA GLY A 196 -6.41 -14.97 -4.54
C GLY A 196 -5.88 -13.58 -4.21
N GLY A 197 -5.25 -13.41 -3.04
CA GLY A 197 -4.62 -12.16 -2.64
C GLY A 197 -3.20 -12.01 -3.18
N VAL A 198 -2.69 -10.77 -3.14
CA VAL A 198 -1.33 -10.39 -3.55
C VAL A 198 -0.41 -10.44 -2.33
N PRO A 199 0.88 -10.82 -2.47
CA PRO A 199 1.83 -10.76 -1.37
C PRO A 199 1.86 -9.40 -0.70
N ALA A 200 1.91 -9.39 0.64
CA ALA A 200 1.85 -8.18 1.44
C ALA A 200 3.06 -8.06 2.37
N THR A 201 3.41 -6.83 2.71
CA THR A 201 4.47 -6.51 3.67
C THR A 201 3.96 -5.60 4.78
N ALA A 202 4.77 -5.42 5.82
CA ALA A 202 4.46 -4.48 6.89
C ALA A 202 4.65 -3.04 6.40
N ALA A 203 3.68 -2.15 6.69
CA ALA A 203 3.72 -0.76 6.30
C ALA A 203 4.17 0.14 7.47
N ILE A 204 5.29 0.85 7.29
CA ILE A 204 5.89 1.73 8.32
C ILE A 204 4.90 2.81 8.77
N ALA A 205 4.25 3.49 7.81
CA ALA A 205 3.32 4.58 8.10
C ALA A 205 2.13 4.11 8.96
N ARG A 206 1.47 3.00 8.59
CA ARG A 206 0.34 2.44 9.37
C ARG A 206 0.76 2.01 10.76
N THR A 207 1.91 1.35 10.87
CA THR A 207 2.45 0.90 12.16
C THR A 207 2.76 2.08 13.07
N SER A 208 3.36 3.14 12.53
CA SER A 208 3.65 4.37 13.27
C SER A 208 2.39 5.05 13.79
N VAL A 209 1.35 5.15 12.94
CA VAL A 209 0.05 5.70 13.35
C VAL A 209 -0.57 4.85 14.45
N ALA A 210 -0.58 3.53 14.32
CA ALA A 210 -1.14 2.63 15.33
C ALA A 210 -0.43 2.77 16.69
N ILE A 211 0.90 2.90 16.70
CA ILE A 211 1.68 3.09 17.93
C ILE A 211 1.41 4.48 18.53
N LYS A 212 1.42 5.55 17.73
CA LYS A 212 1.14 6.92 18.18
C LYS A 212 -0.28 7.07 18.72
N SER A 213 -1.24 6.29 18.22
CA SER A 213 -2.63 6.24 18.70
C SER A 213 -2.80 5.40 19.97
N GLY A 214 -1.71 4.91 20.58
CA GLY A 214 -1.74 4.15 21.83
C GLY A 214 -1.92 2.64 21.67
N GLY A 215 -1.75 2.10 20.45
CA GLY A 215 -1.79 0.66 20.20
C GLY A 215 -0.64 -0.08 20.86
N GLN A 216 -0.92 -0.85 21.93
CA GLN A 216 0.11 -1.57 22.69
C GLN A 216 0.09 -3.08 22.47
N THR A 217 -1.03 -3.63 22.03
CA THR A 217 -1.23 -5.07 21.94
C THR A 217 -1.34 -5.56 20.49
N ARG A 218 -1.06 -6.84 20.27
CA ARG A 218 -1.24 -7.51 18.97
C ARG A 218 -2.70 -7.59 18.54
N LEU A 219 -3.63 -7.43 19.46
CA LEU A 219 -5.07 -7.40 19.19
C LEU A 219 -5.48 -6.24 18.27
N VAL A 220 -4.71 -5.14 18.24
CA VAL A 220 -4.95 -4.02 17.32
C VAL A 220 -4.95 -4.49 15.86
N SER A 221 -3.99 -5.34 15.48
CA SER A 221 -3.91 -5.88 14.11
C SER A 221 -5.07 -6.82 13.79
N VAL A 222 -5.47 -7.67 14.75
CA VAL A 222 -6.62 -8.57 14.58
C VAL A 222 -7.90 -7.77 14.43
N PHE A 223 -8.11 -6.79 15.29
CA PHE A 223 -9.28 -5.91 15.22
C PHE A 223 -9.33 -5.14 13.90
N HIS A 224 -8.18 -4.59 13.46
CA HIS A 224 -8.06 -3.93 12.17
C HIS A 224 -8.46 -4.85 11.01
N SER A 225 -8.00 -6.10 11.01
CA SER A 225 -8.36 -7.08 9.97
C SER A 225 -9.85 -7.40 9.97
N VAL A 226 -10.45 -7.56 11.15
CA VAL A 226 -11.90 -7.80 11.27
C VAL A 226 -12.69 -6.61 10.74
N VAL A 227 -12.31 -5.38 11.10
CA VAL A 227 -12.95 -4.16 10.60
C VAL A 227 -12.82 -4.03 9.09
N LEU A 228 -11.66 -4.37 8.51
CA LEU A 228 -11.47 -4.37 7.05
C LEU A 228 -12.39 -5.37 6.34
N ILE A 229 -12.49 -6.59 6.85
CA ILE A 229 -13.40 -7.60 6.30
C ILE A 229 -14.84 -7.12 6.40
N LEU A 230 -15.23 -6.60 7.55
CA LEU A 230 -16.58 -6.07 7.76
C LEU A 230 -16.88 -4.90 6.82
N SER A 231 -15.93 -3.98 6.64
CA SER A 231 -16.06 -2.84 5.72
C SER A 231 -16.18 -3.29 4.26
N MET A 232 -15.46 -4.33 3.86
CA MET A 232 -15.56 -4.91 2.52
C MET A 232 -16.98 -5.39 2.21
N PHE A 233 -17.61 -6.10 3.16
CA PHE A 233 -18.98 -6.59 2.97
C PHE A 233 -20.05 -5.53 3.10
N LEU A 234 -19.92 -4.60 4.05
CA LEU A 234 -20.94 -3.58 4.33
C LEU A 234 -20.81 -2.35 3.46
N LEU A 235 -19.59 -1.92 3.18
CA LEU A 235 -19.29 -0.65 2.52
C LEU A 235 -18.74 -0.83 1.09
N GLY A 236 -18.61 -2.07 0.59
CA GLY A 236 -18.02 -2.36 -0.71
C GLY A 236 -18.65 -1.57 -1.84
N GLY A 237 -19.98 -1.47 -1.87
CA GLY A 237 -20.71 -0.69 -2.89
C GLY A 237 -20.49 0.82 -2.79
N VAL A 238 -20.23 1.35 -1.61
CA VAL A 238 -19.92 2.77 -1.40
C VAL A 238 -18.45 3.04 -1.72
N MET A 239 -17.56 2.17 -1.27
CA MET A 239 -16.12 2.30 -1.51
C MET A 239 -15.75 2.14 -2.98
N SER A 240 -16.52 1.38 -3.75
CA SER A 240 -16.31 1.22 -5.19
C SER A 240 -16.46 2.54 -5.98
N ARG A 241 -17.18 3.51 -5.44
CA ARG A 241 -17.40 4.84 -6.01
C ARG A 241 -16.35 5.89 -5.63
N ILE A 242 -15.32 5.52 -4.88
CA ILE A 242 -14.25 6.45 -4.53
C ILE A 242 -13.48 6.81 -5.80
N PRO A 243 -13.31 8.12 -6.14
CA PRO A 243 -12.51 8.53 -7.27
C PRO A 243 -11.04 8.12 -7.10
N MET A 244 -10.45 7.48 -8.10
CA MET A 244 -9.03 7.09 -8.09
C MET A 244 -8.11 8.31 -7.90
N ALA A 245 -8.48 9.45 -8.46
CA ALA A 245 -7.76 10.71 -8.31
C ALA A 245 -7.73 11.20 -6.86
N ALA A 246 -8.78 10.97 -6.07
CA ALA A 246 -8.81 11.31 -4.65
C ALA A 246 -7.80 10.47 -3.85
N LEU A 247 -7.70 9.17 -4.16
CA LEU A 247 -6.69 8.28 -3.56
C LEU A 247 -5.28 8.68 -3.97
N ALA A 248 -5.08 9.03 -5.25
CA ALA A 248 -3.80 9.52 -5.76
C ALA A 248 -3.35 10.81 -5.05
N GLY A 249 -4.25 11.78 -4.88
CA GLY A 249 -3.98 13.01 -4.13
C GLY A 249 -3.59 12.74 -2.67
N CYS A 250 -4.28 11.81 -2.01
CA CYS A 250 -3.95 11.38 -0.67
C CYS A 250 -2.54 10.75 -0.59
N LEU A 251 -2.20 9.86 -1.53
CA LEU A 251 -0.90 9.18 -1.58
C LEU A 251 0.24 10.15 -1.86
N LEU A 252 0.06 11.09 -2.79
CA LEU A 252 1.06 12.12 -3.10
C LEU A 252 1.39 12.97 -1.88
N TYR A 253 0.38 13.45 -1.17
CA TYR A 253 0.58 14.25 0.05
C TYR A 253 1.25 13.45 1.18
N THR A 254 0.86 12.18 1.38
CA THR A 254 1.41 11.34 2.45
C THR A 254 2.83 10.86 2.15
N SER A 255 3.22 10.69 0.89
CA SER A 255 4.59 10.34 0.53
C SER A 255 5.55 11.50 0.76
N ASP A 256 5.12 12.74 0.50
CA ASP A 256 5.89 13.96 0.76
C ASP A 256 6.09 14.20 2.27
N ALA A 257 5.04 13.96 3.06
CA ALA A 257 5.10 14.09 4.52
C ALA A 257 5.89 12.97 5.24
N ALA A 258 6.27 11.91 4.54
CA ALA A 258 7.08 10.83 5.12
C ALA A 258 8.60 11.12 5.02
N ASP A 259 8.99 12.11 4.23
CA ASP A 259 10.39 12.56 4.06
C ASP A 259 10.77 13.67 5.06
N GLU A 260 9.83 14.26 5.81
CA GLU A 260 10.05 15.17 6.94
C GLU A 260 10.03 14.41 8.29
#